data_d2dc7c30694e01af761325c2e4ef2f3c
#
_entry.id   d2dc7c30694e01af761325c2e4ef2f3c
#
_cell.length_a   1.000
_cell.length_b   1.000
_cell.length_c   1.000
_cell.angle_alpha   90.00
_cell.angle_beta   90.00
_cell.angle_gamma   90.00
#
_symmetry.space_group_name_H-M   'P 1'
#
loop_
_entity.id
_entity.type
_entity.pdbx_description
1 polymer ?
#
loop_
_entity_poly.entity_id
_entity_poly.type
_entity_poly.pdbx_seq_one_letter_code
_entity_poly.pdbx_strand_id
1 'polypeptide(L)'
;MSTILHILRQANENVNDFTVKPKRNYSDPKIYTGGIEITNWTKYTKAEQEIALKKNWFVYFSFRNPKTNFLEKQPFIKGGVNHYKTKDERIEILEAFRRNLLRILKEGYNPQ
;
A
#
# COMPACT_ATOMS: atom_id res chain seq x y z
N MET A 1 23.88 -21.58 -8.54
CA MET A 1 23.13 -21.97 -8.51
C MET A 1 23.00 -22.28 -8.74
N SER A 2 22.88 -22.46 -8.80
CA SER A 2 22.18 -22.98 -9.01
C SER A 2 21.86 -23.48 -9.36
N THR A 3 21.68 -24.02 -9.30
CA THR A 3 21.11 -24.59 -9.74
C THR A 3 20.27 -24.82 -9.95
N ILE A 4 19.68 -24.94 -9.55
CA ILE A 4 18.58 -25.10 -9.93
C ILE A 4 18.19 -24.04 -10.25
N LEU A 5 18.78 -23.37 -10.22
CA LEU A 5 18.49 -22.39 -10.68
C LEU A 5 19.19 -22.20 -11.81
N HIS A 6 19.87 -22.71 -12.37
CA HIS A 6 20.33 -22.74 -13.40
C HIS A 6 19.98 -23.62 -14.20
N ILE A 7 19.85 -24.26 -13.78
CA ILE A 7 19.29 -25.16 -14.39
C ILE A 7 18.02 -24.96 -14.56
N LEU A 8 17.69 -24.30 -13.92
CA LEU A 8 16.50 -23.95 -14.03
C LEU A 8 16.41 -22.80 -14.77
N ARG A 9 17.26 -22.42 -15.46
CA ARG A 9 17.29 -21.42 -16.07
C ARG A 9 17.55 -21.56 -17.22
N GLN A 10 17.81 -22.13 -17.62
CA GLN A 10 17.81 -22.31 -18.48
C GLN A 10 16.86 -22.67 -18.97
N ALA A 11 16.62 -22.68 -19.22
CA ALA A 11 15.53 -22.75 -19.44
C ALA A 11 14.88 -21.87 -19.51
N ASN A 12 15.45 -21.40 -19.57
CA ASN A 12 14.58 -20.78 -19.33
C ASN A 12 14.49 -19.98 -19.26
N GLU A 13 14.75 -19.74 -19.41
CA GLU A 13 14.35 -19.36 -19.02
C GLU A 13 13.97 -19.12 -18.77
N ASN A 14 14.23 -19.21 -18.79
CA ASN A 14 13.55 -19.16 -18.24
C ASN A 14 13.44 -19.08 -17.62
N VAL A 15 13.62 -19.12 -17.66
CA VAL A 15 13.21 -19.28 -16.79
C VAL A 15 12.83 -19.07 -16.34
N ASN A 16 12.45 -19.02 -16.28
CA ASN A 16 11.92 -19.01 -15.68
C ASN A 16 11.58 -18.96 -15.27
N ASP A 17 11.30 -19.39 -15.65
CA ASP A 17 11.03 -19.37 -14.91
C ASP A 17 10.95 -20.03 -13.86
N PHE A 18 11.17 -20.71 -13.59
CA PHE A 18 11.36 -21.39 -12.36
C PHE A 18 11.94 -20.56 -11.27
N THR A 19 12.30 -19.40 -11.52
CA THR A 19 12.78 -18.46 -10.54
C THR A 19 11.63 -18.10 -9.61
N VAL A 20 11.80 -18.37 -8.32
CA VAL A 20 10.83 -18.01 -7.31
C VAL A 20 11.12 -16.59 -6.85
N LYS A 21 10.16 -15.71 -6.98
CA LYS A 21 10.34 -14.35 -6.50
C LYS A 21 10.43 -14.33 -4.98
N PRO A 22 11.39 -13.59 -4.42
CA PRO A 22 11.43 -13.46 -2.97
C PRO A 22 10.17 -12.77 -2.46
N LYS A 23 9.73 -13.15 -1.28
CA LYS A 23 8.57 -12.50 -0.66
C LYS A 23 8.93 -11.06 -0.33
N ARG A 24 8.00 -10.15 -0.64
CA ARG A 24 8.18 -8.78 -0.22
C ARG A 24 7.96 -8.66 1.29
N ASN A 25 8.63 -7.70 1.88
CA ASN A 25 8.52 -7.47 3.31
C ASN A 25 7.37 -6.54 3.67
N TYR A 26 6.61 -6.09 2.70
CA TYR A 26 5.54 -5.11 2.93
C TYR A 26 4.38 -5.37 1.97
N SER A 27 3.19 -4.93 2.37
CA SER A 27 2.06 -4.86 1.45
C SER A 27 2.06 -3.50 0.76
N ASP A 28 1.46 -3.41 -0.42
CA ASP A 28 1.34 -2.13 -1.09
C ASP A 28 0.53 -1.17 -0.22
N PRO A 29 1.04 0.05 0.01
CA PRO A 29 0.27 1.04 0.74
C PRO A 29 -1.05 1.36 0.05
N LYS A 30 -2.11 1.48 0.83
CA LYS A 30 -3.45 1.76 0.36
C LYS A 30 -4.03 2.93 1.12
N ILE A 31 -5.08 3.52 0.55
CA ILE A 31 -5.74 4.67 1.14
C ILE A 31 -7.13 4.26 1.61
N TYR A 32 -7.46 4.60 2.86
CA TYR A 32 -8.82 4.45 3.37
C TYR A 32 -9.54 5.79 3.21
N THR A 33 -10.68 5.77 2.55
CA THR A 33 -11.41 6.98 2.16
C THR A 33 -12.82 7.01 2.76
N GLY A 34 -12.91 6.69 4.04
CA GLY A 34 -14.19 6.81 4.75
C GLY A 34 -15.21 5.74 4.40
N GLY A 35 -14.77 4.67 3.75
CA GLY A 35 -15.67 3.55 3.45
C GLY A 35 -16.36 3.63 2.10
N ILE A 36 -16.04 4.63 1.27
CA ILE A 36 -16.61 4.73 -0.07
C ILE A 36 -15.48 4.78 -1.11
N GLU A 37 -15.80 4.31 -2.31
CA GLU A 37 -14.83 4.31 -3.39
C GLU A 37 -14.72 5.69 -4.02
N ILE A 38 -13.51 6.22 -4.06
CA ILE A 38 -13.27 7.56 -4.58
C ILE A 38 -13.64 7.66 -6.06
N THR A 39 -13.40 6.60 -6.83
CA THR A 39 -13.74 6.61 -8.24
C THR A 39 -15.23 6.77 -8.48
N ASN A 40 -16.04 6.45 -7.48
CA ASN A 40 -17.50 6.56 -7.56
C ASN A 40 -18.03 7.72 -6.74
N TRP A 41 -17.17 8.66 -6.35
CA TRP A 41 -17.54 9.73 -5.43
C TRP A 41 -18.80 10.48 -5.86
N THR A 42 -18.88 10.83 -7.14
CA THR A 42 -20.01 11.60 -7.64
C THR A 42 -21.32 10.82 -7.69
N LYS A 43 -21.25 9.48 -7.58
CA LYS A 43 -22.45 8.63 -7.56
C LYS A 43 -23.08 8.54 -6.18
N TYR A 44 -22.37 8.97 -5.14
CA TYR A 44 -22.90 8.98 -3.79
C TYR A 44 -23.67 10.28 -3.53
N THR A 45 -24.67 10.20 -2.66
CA THR A 45 -25.43 11.40 -2.28
C THR A 45 -24.54 12.34 -1.48
N LYS A 46 -24.96 13.61 -1.41
CA LYS A 46 -24.21 14.59 -0.64
C LYS A 46 -24.14 14.17 0.83
N ALA A 47 -25.20 13.62 1.38
CA ALA A 47 -25.21 13.15 2.75
C ALA A 47 -24.19 12.05 2.98
N GLU A 48 -24.11 11.10 2.05
CA GLU A 48 -23.13 10.01 2.13
C GLU A 48 -21.72 10.54 2.05
N GLN A 49 -21.48 11.50 1.16
CA GLN A 49 -20.16 12.12 1.03
C GLN A 49 -19.77 12.84 2.32
N GLU A 50 -20.70 13.53 2.95
CA GLU A 50 -20.41 14.23 4.20
C GLU A 50 -20.10 13.25 5.33
N ILE A 51 -20.82 12.14 5.38
CA ILE A 51 -20.53 11.11 6.39
C ILE A 51 -19.12 10.57 6.20
N ALA A 52 -18.73 10.31 4.96
CA ALA A 52 -17.37 9.83 4.67
C ALA A 52 -16.32 10.86 5.09
N LEU A 53 -16.57 12.14 4.84
CA LEU A 53 -15.62 13.19 5.19
C LEU A 53 -15.51 13.43 6.70
N LYS A 54 -16.48 12.96 7.48
CA LYS A 54 -16.38 13.03 8.94
C LYS A 54 -15.50 11.94 9.52
N LYS A 55 -15.21 10.91 8.74
CA LYS A 55 -14.33 9.83 9.18
C LYS A 55 -12.88 10.21 8.95
N ASN A 56 -12.00 9.55 9.69
CA ASN A 56 -10.56 9.74 9.50
C ASN A 56 -10.11 8.96 8.28
N TRP A 57 -9.45 9.63 7.36
CA TRP A 57 -8.85 9.00 6.18
C TRP A 57 -7.37 8.84 6.46
N PHE A 58 -6.76 7.81 5.88
CA PHE A 58 -5.35 7.50 6.17
C PHE A 58 -4.78 6.56 5.12
N VAL A 59 -3.44 6.49 5.10
CA VAL A 59 -2.72 5.46 4.35
C VAL A 59 -2.41 4.33 5.30
N TYR A 60 -2.56 3.09 4.84
CA TYR A 60 -2.29 1.93 5.67
C TYR A 60 -1.49 0.89 4.88
N PHE A 61 -0.70 0.12 5.60
CA PHE A 61 0.09 -0.95 5.02
C PHE A 61 0.51 -1.91 6.13
N SER A 62 1.06 -3.05 5.73
CA SER A 62 1.61 -4.05 6.66
C SER A 62 3.08 -4.26 6.35
N PHE A 63 3.83 -4.66 7.37
CA PHE A 63 5.25 -4.95 7.22
C PHE A 63 5.54 -6.30 7.86
N ARG A 64 6.46 -7.06 7.25
CA ARG A 64 6.76 -8.41 7.73
C ARG A 64 7.61 -8.36 8.98
N ASN A 65 7.13 -9.05 10.01
CA ASN A 65 7.88 -9.21 11.24
C ASN A 65 8.92 -10.30 11.04
N PRO A 66 10.22 -10.00 11.18
CA PRO A 66 11.25 -11.01 10.94
C PRO A 66 11.21 -12.16 11.92
N LYS A 67 10.63 -11.96 13.12
CA LYS A 67 10.55 -13.04 14.12
C LYS A 67 9.44 -14.02 13.82
N THR A 68 8.28 -13.55 13.35
CA THR A 68 7.13 -14.40 13.08
C THR A 68 6.98 -14.74 11.60
N ASN A 69 7.60 -13.96 10.74
CA ASN A 69 7.52 -14.09 9.29
C ASN A 69 6.11 -13.79 8.74
N PHE A 70 5.28 -13.11 9.52
CA PHE A 70 3.96 -12.69 9.07
C PHE A 70 3.91 -11.18 8.85
N LEU A 71 3.03 -10.76 7.93
CA LEU A 71 2.77 -9.35 7.70
C LEU A 71 1.92 -8.82 8.86
N GLU A 72 2.37 -7.73 9.44
CA GLU A 72 1.66 -7.10 10.57
C GLU A 72 1.29 -5.67 10.20
N LYS A 73 0.10 -5.27 10.60
CA LYS A 73 -0.37 -3.91 10.33
C LYS A 73 0.52 -2.89 11.01
N GLN A 74 0.84 -1.84 10.29
CA GLN A 74 1.58 -0.72 10.81
C GLN A 74 0.62 0.41 11.20
N PRO A 75 1.07 1.34 12.06
CA PRO A 75 0.21 2.48 12.42
C PRO A 75 -0.26 3.24 11.20
N PHE A 76 -1.49 3.74 11.25
CA PHE A 76 -2.07 4.48 10.15
C PHE A 76 -1.36 5.83 9.98
N ILE A 77 -1.16 6.22 8.73
CA ILE A 77 -0.48 7.47 8.41
C ILE A 77 -1.54 8.50 8.03
N LYS A 78 -1.77 9.45 8.92
CA LYS A 78 -2.78 10.48 8.72
C LYS A 78 -2.19 11.84 8.34
N GLY A 79 -1.07 12.22 8.96
CA GLY A 79 -0.33 13.43 8.61
C GLY A 79 -1.14 14.70 8.56
N GLY A 80 -2.18 14.82 9.41
CA GLY A 80 -3.00 16.02 9.43
C GLY A 80 -4.01 16.12 8.30
N VAL A 81 -4.15 15.08 7.48
CA VAL A 81 -5.01 15.13 6.30
C VAL A 81 -6.46 15.42 6.66
N ASN A 82 -6.90 15.00 7.84
CA ASN A 82 -8.30 15.13 8.23
C ASN A 82 -8.69 16.55 8.65
N HIS A 83 -7.73 17.47 8.67
CA HIS A 83 -8.04 18.89 8.82
C HIS A 83 -8.62 19.49 7.54
N TYR A 84 -8.34 18.88 6.40
CA TYR A 84 -8.86 19.34 5.13
C TYR A 84 -10.29 18.86 4.95
N LYS A 85 -11.15 19.71 4.39
CA LYS A 85 -12.59 19.46 4.36
C LYS A 85 -13.10 18.90 3.05
N THR A 86 -12.29 18.92 2.00
CA THR A 86 -12.73 18.43 0.70
C THR A 86 -12.06 17.10 0.34
N LYS A 87 -12.77 16.33 -0.47
CA LYS A 87 -12.26 15.06 -0.95
C LYS A 87 -10.97 15.25 -1.76
N ASP A 88 -10.96 16.27 -2.63
CA ASP A 88 -9.81 16.45 -3.53
C ASP A 88 -8.56 16.82 -2.75
N GLU A 89 -8.66 17.67 -1.73
CA GLU A 89 -7.51 18.03 -0.91
C GLU A 89 -6.96 16.81 -0.19
N ARG A 90 -7.85 16.01 0.40
CA ARG A 90 -7.42 14.81 1.12
C ARG A 90 -6.75 13.81 0.20
N ILE A 91 -7.33 13.59 -0.98
CA ILE A 91 -6.79 12.61 -1.92
C ILE A 91 -5.42 13.03 -2.42
N GLU A 92 -5.23 14.31 -2.71
CA GLU A 92 -3.93 14.80 -3.16
C GLU A 92 -2.84 14.50 -2.14
N ILE A 93 -3.12 14.78 -0.87
CA ILE A 93 -2.14 14.55 0.21
C ILE A 93 -1.91 13.07 0.43
N LEU A 94 -2.98 12.27 0.49
CA LEU A 94 -2.85 10.85 0.74
C LEU A 94 -2.16 10.12 -0.40
N GLU A 95 -2.41 10.53 -1.64
CA GLU A 95 -1.69 9.95 -2.77
C GLU A 95 -0.20 10.26 -2.72
N ALA A 96 0.16 11.48 -2.29
CA ALA A 96 1.56 11.81 -2.12
C ALA A 96 2.20 10.94 -1.04
N PHE A 97 1.51 10.75 0.10
CA PHE A 97 2.00 9.86 1.16
C PHE A 97 2.16 8.45 0.65
N ARG A 98 1.16 7.94 -0.06
CA ARG A 98 1.18 6.57 -0.56
C ARG A 98 2.36 6.36 -1.51
N ARG A 99 2.56 7.27 -2.46
CA ARG A 99 3.66 7.15 -3.43
C ARG A 99 5.02 7.20 -2.74
N ASN A 100 5.18 8.15 -1.82
CA ASN A 100 6.46 8.31 -1.14
C ASN A 100 6.75 7.12 -0.23
N LEU A 101 5.73 6.62 0.47
CA LEU A 101 5.89 5.43 1.31
C LEU A 101 6.29 4.23 0.48
N LEU A 102 5.61 4.01 -0.65
CA LEU A 102 5.94 2.89 -1.52
C LEU A 102 7.39 3.00 -2.02
N ARG A 103 7.81 4.22 -2.36
CA ARG A 103 9.19 4.44 -2.82
C ARG A 103 10.20 4.05 -1.75
N ILE A 104 10.02 4.52 -0.52
CA ILE A 104 10.99 4.22 0.54
C ILE A 104 10.95 2.76 0.96
N LEU A 105 9.78 2.12 0.88
CA LEU A 105 9.70 0.68 1.15
C LEU A 105 10.47 -0.12 0.10
N LYS A 106 10.38 0.29 -1.16
CA LYS A 106 11.16 -0.36 -2.22
C LYS A 106 12.65 -0.15 -2.02
N GLU A 107 13.05 0.93 -1.39
CA GLU A 107 14.46 1.23 -1.11
C GLU A 107 14.96 0.54 0.15
N GLY A 108 14.13 -0.24 0.81
CA GLY A 108 14.54 -1.01 1.97
C GLY A 108 14.20 -0.43 3.33
N TYR A 109 13.35 0.61 3.38
CA TYR A 109 12.93 1.19 4.66
C TYR A 109 12.26 0.14 5.52
N ASN A 110 12.65 0.10 6.80
CA ASN A 110 12.09 -0.82 7.79
C ASN A 110 11.45 0.02 8.90
N PRO A 111 10.11 0.00 9.02
CA PRO A 111 9.42 0.80 10.03
C PRO A 111 9.52 0.21 11.44
N GLN A 112 10.08 -0.98 11.60
CA GLN A 112 10.19 -1.65 12.91
C GLN A 112 11.52 -1.43 13.58
#